data_3fc84e9b2db24a4945aaf7339952ec4b
#
_entry.id   3fc84e9b2db24a4945aaf7339952ec4b
#
_cell.length_a   1.000
_cell.length_b   1.000
_cell.length_c   1.000
_cell.angle_alpha   90.00
_cell.angle_beta   90.00
_cell.angle_gamma   90.00
#
_symmetry.space_group_name_H-M   'P 1'
#
loop_
_entity.id
_entity.type
_entity.pdbx_description
1 polymer ?
#
loop_
_entity_poly.entity_id
_entity_poly.type
_entity_poly.pdbx_seq_one_letter_code
_entity_poly.pdbx_strand_id
1 'polypeptide(L)'
;DMVFCVNPETCCDYNVYPIARNFCDFLGLILATGNTNILQQIIWWDKKRFEDFVNSPEEQEWSVRPEVQGVLSTIRKEIDVAPIDAPFEYVKAIQKDFDYSKIQYSDEYYEVTGIENPNGTNTSDKPLLEFEPVIIKVIKAYRKNDKD
;
A
#
# COMPACT_ATOMS: atom_id res chain seq x y z
N ASP A 1 -0.53 1.76 -17.72
CA ASP A 1 -0.19 0.66 -16.80
C ASP A 1 -0.87 0.91 -15.47
N MET A 2 -1.58 -0.12 -14.95
CA MET A 2 -2.33 -0.03 -13.69
C MET A 2 -1.39 0.19 -12.50
N VAL A 3 -1.83 0.95 -11.51
CA VAL A 3 -1.10 1.17 -10.24
C VAL A 3 -1.68 0.30 -9.16
N PHE A 4 -0.81 -0.34 -8.37
CA PHE A 4 -1.18 -1.26 -7.31
C PHE A 4 -0.65 -0.77 -5.96
N CYS A 5 -1.40 -1.06 -4.91
CA CYS A 5 -0.92 -1.03 -3.54
C CYS A 5 -0.44 -2.43 -3.16
N VAL A 6 0.76 -2.53 -2.65
CA VAL A 6 1.32 -3.77 -2.10
C VAL A 6 1.32 -3.69 -0.59
N ASN A 7 0.63 -4.61 0.06
CA ASN A 7 0.63 -4.72 1.52
C ASN A 7 1.30 -6.04 1.94
N PRO A 8 2.43 -5.99 2.63
CA PRO A 8 3.14 -7.17 3.09
C PRO A 8 2.46 -7.89 4.28
N GLU A 9 1.42 -7.30 4.88
CA GLU A 9 0.71 -7.92 5.99
C GLU A 9 -0.11 -9.12 5.51
N THR A 10 0.06 -10.25 6.18
CA THR A 10 -0.57 -11.54 5.81
C THR A 10 -2.01 -11.70 6.30
N CYS A 11 -2.57 -10.68 6.96
CA CYS A 11 -3.94 -10.71 7.51
C CYS A 11 -5.03 -10.38 6.48
N CYS A 12 -4.68 -10.20 5.22
CA CYS A 12 -5.58 -9.76 4.16
C CYS A 12 -5.80 -10.88 3.13
N ASP A 13 -6.95 -10.86 2.44
CA ASP A 13 -7.28 -11.84 1.40
C ASP A 13 -6.25 -11.82 0.24
N TYR A 14 -5.70 -10.65 -0.05
CA TYR A 14 -4.66 -10.45 -1.06
C TYR A 14 -3.58 -9.51 -0.54
N ASN A 15 -2.36 -9.64 -1.05
CA ASN A 15 -1.25 -8.72 -0.72
C ASN A 15 -1.09 -7.60 -1.75
N VAL A 16 -1.77 -7.69 -2.89
CA VAL A 16 -1.71 -6.73 -3.99
C VAL A 16 -3.12 -6.30 -4.37
N TYR A 17 -3.36 -5.00 -4.37
CA TYR A 17 -4.66 -4.41 -4.71
C TYR A 17 -4.52 -3.35 -5.78
N PRO A 18 -5.32 -3.39 -6.86
CA PRO A 18 -5.35 -2.30 -7.83
C PRO A 18 -5.99 -1.07 -7.21
N ILE A 19 -5.38 0.10 -7.44
CA ILE A 19 -5.87 1.38 -6.92
C ILE A 19 -6.13 2.42 -8.01
N ALA A 20 -5.42 2.35 -9.15
CA ALA A 20 -5.67 3.24 -10.26
C ALA A 20 -5.43 2.55 -11.60
N ARG A 21 -6.19 2.94 -12.65
CA ARG A 21 -6.05 2.39 -14.00
C ARG A 21 -4.75 2.80 -14.67
N ASN A 22 -4.19 3.94 -14.27
CA ASN A 22 -2.92 4.47 -14.76
C ASN A 22 -2.34 5.47 -13.77
N PHE A 23 -1.14 5.97 -14.05
CA PHE A 23 -0.44 6.90 -13.14
C PHE A 23 -1.09 8.28 -13.06
N CYS A 24 -1.74 8.77 -14.12
CA CYS A 24 -2.48 10.04 -14.07
C CYS A 24 -3.69 9.94 -13.14
N ASP A 25 -4.45 8.85 -13.23
CA ASP A 25 -5.56 8.60 -12.30
C ASP A 25 -5.06 8.46 -10.85
N PHE A 26 -3.90 7.84 -10.64
CA PHE A 26 -3.28 7.77 -9.31
C PHE A 26 -2.96 9.15 -8.75
N LEU A 27 -2.38 10.04 -9.56
CA LEU A 27 -2.15 11.44 -9.15
C LEU A 27 -3.46 12.18 -8.90
N GLY A 28 -4.49 11.93 -9.71
CA GLY A 28 -5.84 12.47 -9.50
C GLY A 28 -6.45 12.01 -8.16
N LEU A 29 -6.21 10.76 -7.77
CA LEU A 29 -6.60 10.24 -6.46
C LEU A 29 -5.82 10.93 -5.32
N ILE A 30 -4.51 11.12 -5.47
CA ILE A 30 -3.70 11.87 -4.49
C ILE A 30 -4.18 13.32 -4.34
N LEU A 31 -4.54 13.97 -5.46
CA LEU A 31 -5.11 15.32 -5.42
C LEU A 31 -6.47 15.39 -4.71
N ALA A 32 -7.26 14.31 -4.81
CA ALA A 32 -8.57 14.21 -4.17
C ALA A 32 -8.50 13.86 -2.69
N THR A 33 -7.56 12.98 -2.29
CA THR A 33 -7.45 12.46 -0.92
C THR A 33 -6.40 13.20 -0.08
N GLY A 34 -5.49 13.93 -0.71
CA GLY A 34 -4.42 14.66 -0.05
C GLY A 34 -3.17 13.84 0.29
N ASN A 35 -3.28 12.52 0.41
CA ASN A 35 -2.14 11.65 0.72
C ASN A 35 -2.42 10.16 0.42
N THR A 36 -1.35 9.35 0.42
CA THR A 36 -1.43 7.91 0.13
C THR A 36 -2.02 7.10 1.28
N ASN A 37 -1.93 7.57 2.53
CA ASN A 37 -2.50 6.87 3.68
C ASN A 37 -4.03 6.82 3.57
N ILE A 38 -4.67 7.95 3.28
CA ILE A 38 -6.13 8.00 3.04
C ILE A 38 -6.50 7.06 1.89
N LEU A 39 -5.74 7.09 0.80
CA LEU A 39 -5.99 6.25 -0.36
C LEU A 39 -5.88 4.76 -0.03
N GLN A 40 -4.91 4.37 0.81
CA GLN A 40 -4.75 3.00 1.27
C GLN A 40 -5.95 2.53 2.11
N GLN A 41 -6.56 3.39 2.92
CA GLN A 41 -7.71 3.03 3.75
C GLN A 41 -8.95 2.63 2.93
N ILE A 42 -9.09 3.14 1.70
CA ILE A 42 -10.15 2.71 0.79
C ILE A 42 -10.11 1.19 0.55
N ILE A 43 -8.94 0.59 0.55
CA ILE A 43 -8.76 -0.85 0.28
C ILE A 43 -9.53 -1.68 1.30
N TRP A 44 -9.43 -1.33 2.59
CA TRP A 44 -9.87 -2.15 3.72
C TRP A 44 -11.26 -1.81 4.24
N TRP A 45 -11.65 -0.53 4.11
CA TRP A 45 -12.81 -0.01 4.82
C TRP A 45 -14.05 0.07 3.94
N ASP A 46 -15.20 0.03 4.61
CA ASP A 46 -16.45 0.47 4.01
C ASP A 46 -16.48 2.01 3.87
N LYS A 47 -17.46 2.49 3.12
CA LYS A 47 -17.58 3.91 2.81
C LYS A 47 -17.74 4.77 4.07
N LYS A 48 -18.59 4.31 5.01
CA LYS A 48 -18.85 5.08 6.24
C LYS A 48 -17.58 5.26 7.06
N ARG A 49 -16.83 4.18 7.30
CA ARG A 49 -15.57 4.23 8.06
C ARG A 49 -14.52 5.09 7.36
N PHE A 50 -14.43 5.02 6.05
CA PHE A 50 -13.56 5.86 5.26
C PHE A 50 -13.91 7.34 5.41
N GLU A 51 -15.21 7.71 5.27
CA GLU A 51 -15.68 9.08 5.43
C GLU A 51 -15.46 9.60 6.86
N ASP A 52 -15.73 8.79 7.89
CA ASP A 52 -15.47 9.14 9.30
C ASP A 52 -13.98 9.43 9.53
N PHE A 53 -13.07 8.65 8.92
CA PHE A 53 -11.62 8.87 9.01
C PHE A 53 -11.17 10.14 8.29
N VAL A 54 -11.58 10.33 7.03
CA VAL A 54 -11.21 11.53 6.25
C VAL A 54 -11.67 12.81 6.95
N ASN A 55 -12.83 12.76 7.61
CA ASN A 55 -13.38 13.91 8.34
C ASN A 55 -12.90 14.00 9.79
N SER A 56 -11.99 13.12 10.24
CA SER A 56 -11.43 13.20 11.59
C SER A 56 -10.61 14.49 11.79
N PRO A 57 -10.58 15.06 13.01
CA PRO A 57 -9.80 16.26 13.30
C PRO A 57 -8.32 16.12 12.93
N GLU A 58 -7.75 14.93 13.15
CA GLU A 58 -6.35 14.62 12.88
C GLU A 58 -6.04 14.67 11.37
N GLU A 59 -6.87 14.06 10.52
CA GLU A 59 -6.69 14.10 9.07
C GLU A 59 -6.95 15.49 8.50
N GLN A 60 -7.90 16.23 9.05
CA GLN A 60 -8.16 17.61 8.66
C GLN A 60 -6.97 18.52 9.02
N GLU A 61 -6.39 18.38 10.21
CA GLU A 61 -5.17 19.10 10.59
C GLU A 61 -3.98 18.72 9.69
N TRP A 62 -3.81 17.44 9.39
CA TRP A 62 -2.75 16.97 8.50
C TRP A 62 -2.89 17.55 7.10
N SER A 63 -4.10 17.56 6.56
CA SER A 63 -4.37 17.98 5.17
C SER A 63 -4.00 19.43 4.89
N VAL A 64 -4.07 20.33 5.89
CA VAL A 64 -3.76 21.76 5.73
C VAL A 64 -2.29 22.10 6.00
N ARG A 65 -1.45 21.16 6.33
CA ARG A 65 -0.01 21.40 6.58
C ARG A 65 0.67 21.97 5.33
N PRO A 66 1.56 22.97 5.50
CA PRO A 66 2.24 23.61 4.38
C PRO A 66 3.00 22.64 3.47
N GLU A 67 3.63 21.61 4.04
CA GLU A 67 4.37 20.58 3.30
C GLU A 67 3.43 19.80 2.38
N VAL A 68 2.28 19.38 2.91
CA VAL A 68 1.26 18.64 2.15
C VAL A 68 0.72 19.51 1.02
N GLN A 69 0.30 20.72 1.34
CA GLN A 69 -0.22 21.66 0.35
C GLN A 69 0.83 22.07 -0.70
N GLY A 70 2.10 22.16 -0.32
CA GLY A 70 3.21 22.41 -1.22
C GLY A 70 3.36 21.31 -2.28
N VAL A 71 3.31 20.02 -1.86
CA VAL A 71 3.37 18.87 -2.78
C VAL A 71 2.15 18.87 -3.72
N LEU A 72 0.93 19.00 -3.17
CA LEU A 72 -0.30 19.01 -3.98
C LEU A 72 -0.33 20.18 -4.98
N SER A 73 0.16 21.35 -4.57
CA SER A 73 0.29 22.53 -5.45
C SER A 73 1.27 22.26 -6.59
N THR A 74 2.40 21.61 -6.29
CA THR A 74 3.39 21.23 -7.31
C THR A 74 2.80 20.27 -8.33
N ILE A 75 2.08 19.24 -7.87
CA ILE A 75 1.40 18.31 -8.79
C ILE A 75 0.44 19.05 -9.70
N ARG A 76 -0.43 19.90 -9.14
CA ARG A 76 -1.40 20.69 -9.93
C ARG A 76 -0.75 21.61 -10.96
N LYS A 77 0.42 22.16 -10.63
CA LYS A 77 1.12 23.13 -11.49
C LYS A 77 1.90 22.45 -12.61
N GLU A 78 2.56 21.35 -12.30
CA GLU A 78 3.52 20.72 -13.23
C GLU A 78 2.88 19.61 -14.07
N ILE A 79 1.71 19.09 -13.65
CA ILE A 79 1.05 17.96 -14.30
C ILE A 79 -0.41 18.34 -14.58
N ASP A 80 -0.84 18.16 -15.83
CA ASP A 80 -2.23 18.41 -16.25
C ASP A 80 -3.13 17.22 -15.83
N VAL A 81 -3.46 17.20 -14.54
CA VAL A 81 -4.30 16.15 -13.93
C VAL A 81 -5.34 16.80 -13.03
N ALA A 82 -6.60 16.40 -13.21
CA ALA A 82 -7.71 16.80 -12.35
C ALA A 82 -7.87 15.82 -11.16
N PRO A 83 -8.32 16.32 -9.98
CA PRO A 83 -8.73 15.43 -8.90
C PRO A 83 -9.87 14.51 -9.31
N ILE A 84 -9.89 13.28 -8.81
CA ILE A 84 -11.00 12.34 -8.98
C ILE A 84 -12.13 12.72 -8.02
N ASP A 85 -13.34 12.99 -8.52
CA ASP A 85 -14.47 13.50 -7.71
C ASP A 85 -14.94 12.50 -6.64
N ALA A 86 -14.90 11.20 -6.95
CA ALA A 86 -15.37 10.13 -6.06
C ALA A 86 -14.28 9.05 -5.87
N PRO A 87 -13.21 9.33 -5.09
CA PRO A 87 -12.05 8.44 -4.98
C PRO A 87 -12.39 7.06 -4.40
N PHE A 88 -13.30 7.00 -3.42
CA PHE A 88 -13.73 5.74 -2.82
C PHE A 88 -14.41 4.83 -3.86
N GLU A 89 -15.42 5.34 -4.55
CA GLU A 89 -16.16 4.61 -5.58
C GLU A 89 -15.27 4.19 -6.74
N TYR A 90 -14.37 5.08 -7.15
CA TYR A 90 -13.41 4.80 -8.21
C TYR A 90 -12.54 3.59 -7.89
N VAL A 91 -11.90 3.57 -6.71
CA VAL A 91 -11.03 2.46 -6.29
C VAL A 91 -11.83 1.17 -6.12
N LYS A 92 -13.01 1.23 -5.46
CA LYS A 92 -13.86 0.04 -5.27
C LYS A 92 -14.35 -0.55 -6.59
N ALA A 93 -14.66 0.27 -7.58
CA ALA A 93 -15.02 -0.21 -8.92
C ALA A 93 -13.86 -0.97 -9.58
N ILE A 94 -12.63 -0.44 -9.51
CA ILE A 94 -11.46 -1.14 -10.07
C ILE A 94 -11.22 -2.46 -9.34
N GLN A 95 -11.30 -2.48 -8.01
CA GLN A 95 -11.11 -3.70 -7.22
C GLN A 95 -12.14 -4.78 -7.55
N LYS A 96 -13.39 -4.37 -7.75
CA LYS A 96 -14.48 -5.28 -8.11
C LYS A 96 -14.28 -5.92 -9.49
N ASP A 97 -13.80 -5.14 -10.45
CA ASP A 97 -13.63 -5.57 -11.83
C ASP A 97 -12.29 -6.28 -12.08
N PHE A 98 -11.37 -6.24 -11.12
CA PHE A 98 -10.04 -6.81 -11.27
C PHE A 98 -10.05 -8.33 -11.07
N ASP A 99 -9.41 -9.03 -12.00
CA ASP A 99 -9.18 -10.47 -11.91
C ASP A 99 -7.91 -10.79 -11.11
N TYR A 100 -8.09 -11.06 -9.83
CA TYR A 100 -6.99 -11.34 -8.89
C TYR A 100 -6.23 -12.63 -9.24
N SER A 101 -6.80 -13.54 -10.03
CA SER A 101 -6.09 -14.76 -10.48
C SER A 101 -4.91 -14.46 -11.41
N LYS A 102 -4.84 -13.25 -11.95
CA LYS A 102 -3.72 -12.77 -12.78
C LYS A 102 -2.49 -12.34 -11.99
N ILE A 103 -2.63 -12.19 -10.67
CA ILE A 103 -1.49 -11.88 -9.81
C ILE A 103 -0.67 -13.16 -9.64
N GLN A 104 0.59 -13.09 -10.04
CA GLN A 104 1.55 -14.17 -9.84
C GLN A 104 2.57 -13.72 -8.80
N TYR A 105 2.75 -14.54 -7.79
CA TYR A 105 3.79 -14.37 -6.79
C TYR A 105 4.99 -15.26 -7.13
N SER A 106 6.17 -14.91 -6.62
CA SER A 106 7.36 -15.76 -6.74
C SER A 106 7.23 -17.02 -5.86
N ASP A 107 7.96 -18.05 -6.19
CA ASP A 107 8.01 -19.26 -5.35
C ASP A 107 8.48 -18.96 -3.93
N GLU A 108 9.46 -18.02 -3.80
CA GLU A 108 9.95 -17.53 -2.51
C GLU A 108 8.83 -16.90 -1.66
N TYR A 109 7.89 -16.17 -2.27
CA TYR A 109 6.75 -15.62 -1.56
C TYR A 109 5.89 -16.73 -0.93
N TYR A 110 5.60 -17.79 -1.67
CA TYR A 110 4.82 -18.92 -1.17
C TYR A 110 5.58 -19.70 -0.07
N GLU A 111 6.91 -19.86 -0.22
CA GLU A 111 7.76 -20.47 0.79
C GLU A 111 7.74 -19.70 2.12
N VAL A 112 7.89 -18.36 2.05
CA VAL A 112 7.95 -17.49 3.24
C VAL A 112 6.59 -17.32 3.92
N THR A 113 5.51 -17.23 3.14
CA THR A 113 4.16 -17.03 3.70
C THR A 113 3.49 -18.32 4.16
N GLY A 114 3.99 -19.49 3.71
CA GLY A 114 3.36 -20.78 3.97
C GLY A 114 2.04 -20.97 3.23
N ILE A 115 1.72 -20.11 2.27
CA ILE A 115 0.53 -20.24 1.42
C ILE A 115 0.82 -21.26 0.31
N GLU A 116 -0.13 -22.14 0.02
CA GLU A 116 0.02 -23.12 -1.05
C GLU A 116 0.14 -22.43 -2.42
N ASN A 117 1.22 -22.74 -3.17
CA ASN A 117 1.39 -22.22 -4.52
C ASN A 117 0.43 -22.97 -5.48
N PRO A 118 -0.59 -22.32 -6.06
CA PRO A 118 -1.55 -22.96 -6.94
C PRO A 118 -0.94 -23.50 -8.24
N ASN A 119 0.24 -23.02 -8.62
CA ASN A 119 0.98 -23.40 -9.83
C ASN A 119 2.25 -24.22 -9.51
N GLY A 120 2.54 -24.44 -8.22
CA GLY A 120 3.75 -25.12 -7.76
C GLY A 120 3.59 -26.63 -7.73
N THR A 121 4.64 -27.35 -8.08
CA THR A 121 4.79 -28.74 -7.67
C THR A 121 5.10 -28.74 -6.18
N ASN A 122 4.23 -29.37 -5.36
CA ASN A 122 4.41 -29.49 -3.92
C ASN A 122 5.83 -29.99 -3.60
N THR A 123 6.71 -29.07 -3.21
CA THR A 123 8.01 -29.39 -2.62
C THR A 123 7.90 -29.33 -1.10
N SER A 124 6.98 -30.13 -0.55
CA SER A 124 6.72 -30.21 0.91
C SER A 124 7.85 -30.86 1.73
N ASP A 125 9.01 -31.10 1.13
CA ASP A 125 10.15 -31.76 1.79
C ASP A 125 11.36 -30.86 2.07
N LYS A 126 11.23 -29.51 1.89
CA LYS A 126 12.30 -28.62 2.35
C LYS A 126 12.08 -28.24 3.81
N PRO A 127 13.09 -28.44 4.69
CA PRO A 127 13.00 -27.97 6.07
C PRO A 127 12.81 -26.44 6.07
N LEU A 128 11.92 -25.95 6.94
CA LEU A 128 11.75 -24.54 7.25
C LEU A 128 13.15 -23.92 7.45
N LEU A 129 13.46 -22.87 6.68
CA LEU A 129 14.72 -22.16 6.83
C LEU A 129 14.88 -21.73 8.31
N GLU A 130 15.88 -22.27 8.99
CA GLU A 130 16.28 -21.75 10.29
C GLU A 130 16.78 -20.32 10.09
N PHE A 131 15.95 -19.35 10.50
CA PHE A 131 16.35 -17.95 10.52
C PHE A 131 17.43 -17.76 11.60
N GLU A 132 18.71 -17.74 11.22
CA GLU A 132 19.71 -17.18 12.11
C GLU A 132 19.36 -15.72 12.42
N PRO A 133 19.26 -15.34 13.71
CA PRO A 133 18.83 -13.98 14.06
C PRO A 133 19.95 -12.98 13.72
N VAL A 134 19.93 -12.46 12.49
CA VAL A 134 20.81 -11.39 12.00
C VAL A 134 20.62 -10.09 12.82
N ILE A 135 19.48 -9.94 13.51
CA ILE A 135 19.13 -8.77 14.32
C ILE A 135 20.10 -8.51 15.48
N ILE A 136 20.75 -9.53 16.05
CA ILE A 136 21.62 -9.36 17.23
C ILE A 136 22.94 -8.68 16.90
N LYS A 137 23.45 -8.75 15.68
CA LYS A 137 24.72 -8.12 15.28
C LYS A 137 24.59 -6.62 15.05
N VAL A 138 23.43 -6.11 14.62
CA VAL A 138 23.21 -4.69 14.36
C VAL A 138 23.10 -3.88 15.66
N ILE A 139 22.46 -4.43 16.70
CA ILE A 139 22.28 -3.73 17.98
C ILE A 139 23.59 -3.53 18.74
N LYS A 140 24.57 -4.43 18.58
CA LYS A 140 25.90 -4.28 19.24
C LYS A 140 26.78 -3.21 18.60
N ALA A 141 26.59 -2.88 17.33
CA ALA A 141 27.34 -1.85 16.63
C ALA A 141 26.89 -0.43 17.03
N TYR A 142 25.60 -0.22 17.30
CA TYR A 142 25.08 1.09 17.71
C TYR A 142 25.37 1.49 19.15
N ARG A 143 25.62 0.53 20.06
CA ARG A 143 25.95 0.84 21.46
C ARG A 143 27.43 1.20 21.73
N LYS A 144 28.29 1.12 20.72
CA LYS A 144 29.75 1.36 20.89
C LYS A 144 30.17 2.80 20.59
N ASN A 145 29.27 3.65 20.08
CA ASN A 145 29.58 5.03 19.69
C ASN A 145 28.99 6.11 20.64
N ASP A 146 28.37 5.73 21.76
CA ASP A 146 27.83 6.69 22.75
C ASP A 146 28.69 6.82 24.03
N LYS A 147 30.01 6.62 23.90
CA LYS A 147 30.96 6.97 24.95
C LYS A 147 32.21 7.52 24.31
N ASP A 148 32.21 8.83 24.10
CA ASP A 148 33.33 9.76 24.22
C ASP A 148 32.77 11.19 24.31
#